data_a37ba0eff497bd8017a148532528637f
#
_entry.id   a37ba0eff497bd8017a148532528637f
#
_cell.length_a   1.000
_cell.length_b   1.000
_cell.length_c   1.000
_cell.angle_alpha   90.00
_cell.angle_beta   90.00
_cell.angle_gamma   90.00
#
_symmetry.space_group_name_H-M   'P 1'
#
loop_
_entity.id
_entity.type
_entity.pdbx_description
1 polymer ?
#
loop_
_entity_poly.entity_id
_entity_poly.type
_entity_poly.pdbx_seq_one_letter_code
_entity_poly.pdbx_strand_id
1 'polypeptide(L)'
;MKEVFLDTETTGLSTKDNHRIVEIACIETEGLIPTKKIFHKQLNPEREVSEDAVKVHGFTNDYLRNKPTFDKIAPDFLKFIEGKKLIIHNAPFDLGFLNYELKLLDIEGIKKNVVVDSLETAKLKFPGQSLSLIHI
;
A
#
# COMPACT_ATOMS: atom_id res chain seq x y z
N MET A 1 20.71 3.12 -5.38
CA MET A 1 19.44 3.77 -5.03
C MET A 1 18.53 2.76 -4.34
N LYS A 2 17.91 3.18 -3.27
CA LYS A 2 16.98 2.30 -2.54
C LYS A 2 15.56 2.44 -3.07
N GLU A 3 14.87 1.34 -3.13
CA GLU A 3 13.47 1.24 -3.50
C GLU A 3 12.67 0.61 -2.36
N VAL A 4 11.37 0.82 -2.39
CA VAL A 4 10.42 0.13 -1.50
C VAL A 4 9.32 -0.47 -2.36
N PHE A 5 9.18 -1.79 -2.28
CA PHE A 5 8.01 -2.47 -2.85
C PHE A 5 6.89 -2.39 -1.83
N LEU A 6 5.75 -1.87 -2.24
CA LEU A 6 4.64 -1.56 -1.35
C LEU A 6 3.35 -2.17 -1.85
N ASP A 7 2.59 -2.73 -0.91
CA ASP A 7 1.26 -3.27 -1.17
C ASP A 7 0.34 -2.92 -0.01
N THR A 8 -0.95 -2.76 -0.28
CA THR A 8 -1.96 -2.47 0.74
C THR A 8 -3.15 -3.42 0.62
N GLU A 9 -3.84 -3.62 1.75
CA GLU A 9 -5.17 -4.21 1.80
C GLU A 9 -6.11 -3.18 2.42
N THR A 10 -7.39 -3.21 2.01
CA THR A 10 -8.35 -2.16 2.38
C THR A 10 -9.69 -2.75 2.81
N THR A 11 -10.56 -1.89 3.36
CA THR A 11 -11.92 -2.29 3.72
C THR A 11 -12.85 -2.42 2.51
N GLY A 12 -12.48 -1.86 1.36
CA GLY A 12 -13.31 -1.87 0.15
C GLY A 12 -12.56 -1.26 -1.03
N LEU A 13 -13.27 -0.93 -2.10
CA LEU A 13 -12.66 -0.59 -3.39
C LEU A 13 -12.43 0.91 -3.62
N SER A 14 -13.03 1.80 -2.81
CA SER A 14 -12.98 3.23 -3.13
C SER A 14 -12.90 4.10 -1.87
N THR A 15 -12.02 5.12 -1.93
CA THR A 15 -11.97 6.15 -0.90
C THR A 15 -13.21 7.04 -0.90
N LYS A 16 -13.96 7.09 -2.00
CA LYS A 16 -15.21 7.86 -2.10
C LYS A 16 -16.27 7.36 -1.13
N ASP A 17 -16.23 6.08 -0.78
CA ASP A 17 -17.13 5.47 0.19
C ASP A 17 -16.51 5.41 1.58
N ASN A 18 -15.46 6.20 1.82
CA ASN A 18 -14.73 6.28 3.08
C ASN A 18 -14.07 4.97 3.48
N HIS A 19 -13.70 4.14 2.52
CA HIS A 19 -12.95 2.93 2.81
C HIS A 19 -11.52 3.28 3.27
N ARG A 20 -10.95 2.42 4.08
CA ARG A 20 -9.69 2.66 4.77
C ARG A 20 -8.72 1.50 4.55
N ILE A 21 -7.44 1.75 4.81
CA ILE A 21 -6.39 0.74 4.73
C ILE A 21 -6.44 -0.15 5.97
N VAL A 22 -6.30 -1.46 5.78
CA VAL A 22 -6.20 -2.44 6.88
C VAL A 22 -4.82 -3.08 6.98
N GLU A 23 -4.00 -2.99 5.95
CA GLU A 23 -2.64 -3.53 5.98
C GLU A 23 -1.75 -2.75 5.03
N ILE A 24 -0.51 -2.49 5.48
CA ILE A 24 0.56 -1.95 4.65
C ILE A 24 1.75 -2.89 4.77
N ALA A 25 2.24 -3.35 3.63
CA ALA A 25 3.44 -4.19 3.56
C ALA A 25 4.47 -3.51 2.67
N CYS A 26 5.66 -3.28 3.21
CA CYS A 26 6.76 -2.63 2.51
C CYS A 26 8.03 -3.45 2.65
N ILE A 27 8.73 -3.66 1.53
CA ILE A 27 10.02 -4.35 1.51
C ILE A 27 11.03 -3.42 0.88
N GLU A 28 12.11 -3.13 1.60
CA GLU A 28 13.19 -2.31 1.07
C GLU A 28 14.10 -3.13 0.17
N THR A 29 14.49 -2.55 -0.96
CA THR A 29 15.49 -3.12 -1.85
C THR A 29 16.55 -2.06 -2.16
N GLU A 30 17.70 -2.51 -2.65
CA GLU A 30 18.74 -1.65 -3.18
C GLU A 30 19.21 -2.24 -4.49
N GLY A 31 19.04 -1.49 -5.60
CA GLY A 31 19.27 -2.04 -6.92
C GLY A 31 18.39 -3.27 -7.18
N LEU A 32 17.16 -3.26 -6.64
CA LEU A 32 16.15 -4.33 -6.74
C LEU A 32 16.52 -5.60 -5.96
N ILE A 33 17.53 -5.55 -5.10
CA ILE A 33 17.92 -6.66 -4.23
C ILE A 33 17.41 -6.37 -2.81
N PRO A 34 16.67 -7.30 -2.17
CA PRO A 34 16.15 -7.06 -0.81
C PRO A 34 17.27 -6.77 0.21
N THR A 35 17.05 -5.76 1.06
CA THR A 35 18.00 -5.35 2.10
C THR A 35 17.71 -5.99 3.45
N LYS A 36 16.61 -6.75 3.56
CA LYS A 36 16.06 -7.34 4.79
C LYS A 36 15.31 -6.35 5.68
N LYS A 37 15.21 -5.07 5.31
CA LYS A 37 14.37 -4.11 6.03
C LYS A 37 12.94 -4.21 5.53
N ILE A 38 12.01 -4.39 6.46
CA ILE A 38 10.59 -4.58 6.17
C ILE A 38 9.78 -3.66 7.09
N PHE A 39 8.73 -3.04 6.54
CA PHE A 39 7.71 -2.36 7.31
C PHE A 39 6.39 -3.06 7.02
N HIS A 40 5.79 -3.69 8.03
CA HIS A 40 4.55 -4.43 7.85
C HIS A 40 3.63 -4.16 9.03
N LYS A 41 2.47 -3.56 8.76
CA LYS A 41 1.49 -3.22 9.79
C LYS A 41 0.09 -3.59 9.34
N GLN A 42 -0.66 -4.21 10.23
CA GLN A 42 -2.10 -4.37 10.11
C GLN A 42 -2.75 -3.27 10.94
N LEU A 43 -3.85 -2.71 10.44
CA LEU A 43 -4.43 -1.49 10.99
C LEU A 43 -5.89 -1.69 11.36
N ASN A 44 -6.30 -1.01 12.42
CA ASN A 44 -7.71 -0.81 12.72
C ASN A 44 -8.23 0.30 11.80
N PRO A 45 -9.13 -0.02 10.86
CA PRO A 45 -9.61 0.99 9.90
C PRO A 45 -10.68 1.92 10.48
N GLU A 46 -11.10 1.71 11.73
CA GLU A 46 -12.14 2.50 12.41
C GLU A 46 -13.47 2.46 11.67
N ARG A 47 -13.73 1.39 10.93
CA ARG A 47 -14.99 1.14 10.23
C ARG A 47 -15.10 -0.35 9.94
N GLU A 48 -16.28 -0.77 9.48
CA GLU A 48 -16.49 -2.16 9.07
C GLU A 48 -15.74 -2.49 7.78
N VAL A 49 -15.19 -3.70 7.72
CA VAL A 49 -14.60 -4.27 6.52
C VAL A 49 -15.73 -4.89 5.70
N SER A 50 -15.79 -4.62 4.39
CA SER A 50 -16.81 -5.21 3.55
C SER A 50 -16.63 -6.74 3.47
N GLU A 51 -17.74 -7.46 3.26
CA GLU A 51 -17.68 -8.92 3.12
C GLU A 51 -16.78 -9.35 1.96
N ASP A 52 -16.83 -8.62 0.86
CA ASP A 52 -15.99 -8.90 -0.30
C ASP A 52 -14.51 -8.73 0.01
N ALA A 53 -14.16 -7.69 0.78
CA ALA A 53 -12.78 -7.48 1.18
C ALA A 53 -12.29 -8.59 2.11
N VAL A 54 -13.12 -9.03 3.06
CA VAL A 54 -12.78 -10.14 3.96
C VAL A 54 -12.50 -11.42 3.15
N LYS A 55 -13.26 -11.67 2.10
CA LYS A 55 -13.03 -12.82 1.23
C LYS A 55 -11.67 -12.78 0.53
N VAL A 56 -11.16 -11.57 0.27
CA VAL A 56 -9.87 -11.39 -0.40
C VAL A 56 -8.70 -11.55 0.59
N HIS A 57 -8.71 -10.82 1.72
CA HIS A 57 -7.57 -10.78 2.63
C HIS A 57 -7.77 -11.52 3.95
N GLY A 58 -9.01 -11.90 4.28
CA GLY A 58 -9.29 -12.68 5.48
C GLY A 58 -9.30 -11.90 6.80
N PHE A 59 -9.17 -10.58 6.77
CA PHE A 59 -9.13 -9.76 7.99
C PHE A 59 -10.54 -9.37 8.42
N THR A 60 -11.01 -9.93 9.52
CA THR A 60 -12.33 -9.63 10.09
C THR A 60 -12.27 -8.37 10.94
N ASN A 61 -13.45 -7.80 11.24
CA ASN A 61 -13.56 -6.65 12.14
C ASN A 61 -12.97 -6.98 13.52
N ASP A 62 -13.26 -8.15 14.05
CA ASP A 62 -12.73 -8.58 15.34
C ASP A 62 -11.22 -8.67 15.35
N TYR A 63 -10.63 -9.22 14.30
CA TYR A 63 -9.18 -9.35 14.18
C TYR A 63 -8.48 -8.00 14.19
N LEU A 64 -9.06 -7.00 13.50
CA LEU A 64 -8.45 -5.68 13.34
C LEU A 64 -8.73 -4.73 14.51
N ARG A 65 -9.67 -5.07 15.39
CA ARG A 65 -10.10 -4.17 16.48
C ARG A 65 -8.95 -3.72 17.39
N ASN A 66 -7.99 -4.60 17.66
CA ASN A 66 -6.87 -4.34 18.55
C ASN A 66 -5.62 -3.83 17.84
N LYS A 67 -5.70 -3.59 16.54
CA LYS A 67 -4.55 -3.09 15.77
C LYS A 67 -4.46 -1.57 15.89
N PRO A 68 -3.27 -0.99 15.67
CA PRO A 68 -3.14 0.47 15.71
C PRO A 68 -3.89 1.13 14.56
N THR A 69 -4.32 2.35 14.77
CA THR A 69 -4.90 3.18 13.71
C THR A 69 -3.79 3.78 12.86
N PHE A 70 -4.12 4.25 11.65
CA PHE A 70 -3.12 4.77 10.72
C PHE A 70 -2.31 5.93 11.28
N ASP A 71 -2.94 6.81 12.06
CA ASP A 71 -2.25 7.97 12.66
C ASP A 71 -1.09 7.55 13.56
N LYS A 72 -1.17 6.39 14.17
CA LYS A 72 -0.13 5.89 15.08
C LYS A 72 1.09 5.36 14.32
N ILE A 73 0.88 4.81 13.11
CA ILE A 73 1.98 4.23 12.34
C ILE A 73 2.50 5.18 11.26
N ALA A 74 1.79 6.27 10.98
CA ALA A 74 2.16 7.18 9.90
C ALA A 74 3.57 7.75 10.02
N PRO A 75 4.04 8.22 11.19
CA PRO A 75 5.42 8.74 11.29
C PRO A 75 6.47 7.70 10.91
N ASP A 76 6.34 6.47 11.39
CA ASP A 76 7.28 5.39 11.07
C ASP A 76 7.20 4.98 9.61
N PHE A 77 5.99 4.95 9.06
CA PHE A 77 5.79 4.65 7.64
C PHE A 77 6.48 5.69 6.75
N LEU A 78 6.25 6.97 7.03
CA LEU A 78 6.84 8.07 6.24
C LEU A 78 8.36 8.05 6.32
N LYS A 79 8.90 7.76 7.51
CA LYS A 79 10.35 7.63 7.70
C LYS A 79 10.90 6.46 6.89
N PHE A 80 10.18 5.34 6.85
CA PHE A 80 10.62 4.16 6.11
C PHE A 80 10.75 4.43 4.61
N ILE A 81 9.81 5.18 4.02
CA ILE A 81 9.78 5.44 2.58
C ILE A 81 10.57 6.69 2.18
N GLU A 82 11.05 7.49 3.14
CA GLU A 82 11.72 8.75 2.86
C GLU A 82 12.95 8.56 1.97
N GLY A 83 13.01 9.35 0.88
CA GLY A 83 14.15 9.33 -0.03
C GLY A 83 14.26 8.08 -0.89
N LYS A 84 13.26 7.23 -0.90
CA LYS A 84 13.26 5.98 -1.65
C LYS A 84 12.21 6.03 -2.77
N LYS A 85 12.47 5.29 -3.83
CA LYS A 85 11.49 5.14 -4.91
C LYS A 85 10.48 4.07 -4.50
N LEU A 86 9.20 4.35 -4.69
CA LEU A 86 8.13 3.39 -4.39
C LEU A 86 7.79 2.59 -5.64
N ILE A 87 7.73 1.28 -5.50
CA ILE A 87 7.32 0.38 -6.59
C ILE A 87 6.03 -0.29 -6.15
N ILE A 88 4.94 0.02 -6.86
CA ILE A 88 3.59 -0.42 -6.49
C ILE A 88 2.92 -1.02 -7.72
N HIS A 89 2.35 -2.20 -7.57
CA HIS A 89 1.59 -2.82 -8.65
C HIS A 89 0.18 -2.23 -8.68
N ASN A 90 -0.22 -1.61 -9.80
CA ASN A 90 -1.45 -0.84 -9.93
C ASN A 90 -1.45 0.35 -8.97
N ALA A 91 -0.42 1.18 -9.06
CA ALA A 91 -0.15 2.29 -8.13
C ALA A 91 -1.33 3.24 -7.89
N PRO A 92 -2.18 3.60 -8.87
CA PRO A 92 -3.29 4.52 -8.61
C PRO A 92 -4.21 4.05 -7.48
N PHE A 93 -4.43 2.74 -7.32
CA PHE A 93 -5.28 2.21 -6.26
C PHE A 93 -4.62 2.44 -4.89
N ASP A 94 -3.42 1.92 -4.69
CA ASP A 94 -2.73 2.01 -3.39
C ASP A 94 -2.38 3.44 -3.04
N LEU A 95 -1.90 4.20 -4.02
CA LEU A 95 -1.54 5.60 -3.82
C LEU A 95 -2.75 6.44 -3.44
N GLY A 96 -3.91 6.17 -4.05
CA GLY A 96 -5.15 6.84 -3.70
C GLY A 96 -5.54 6.63 -2.25
N PHE A 97 -5.44 5.39 -1.75
CA PHE A 97 -5.73 5.10 -0.35
C PHE A 97 -4.69 5.70 0.60
N LEU A 98 -3.41 5.61 0.26
CA LEU A 98 -2.35 6.20 1.09
C LEU A 98 -2.51 7.71 1.21
N ASN A 99 -2.77 8.38 0.11
CA ASN A 99 -2.93 9.84 0.12
C ASN A 99 -4.21 10.26 0.81
N TYR A 100 -5.27 9.46 0.74
CA TYR A 100 -6.50 9.71 1.50
C TYR A 100 -6.22 9.64 3.01
N GLU A 101 -5.51 8.62 3.47
CA GLU A 101 -5.15 8.47 4.88
C GLU A 101 -4.29 9.64 5.36
N LEU A 102 -3.30 10.03 4.56
CA LEU A 102 -2.42 11.15 4.90
C LEU A 102 -3.18 12.47 4.95
N LYS A 103 -4.12 12.67 4.02
CA LYS A 103 -4.96 13.87 4.00
C LYS A 103 -5.81 14.00 5.25
N LEU A 104 -6.34 12.88 5.77
CA LEU A 104 -7.11 12.88 7.02
C LEU A 104 -6.27 13.37 8.21
N LEU A 105 -4.94 13.26 8.13
CA LEU A 105 -4.01 13.70 9.17
C LEU A 105 -3.40 15.06 8.89
N ASP A 106 -3.87 15.77 7.85
CA ASP A 106 -3.27 17.02 7.36
C ASP A 106 -1.81 16.88 6.99
N ILE A 107 -1.43 15.72 6.45
CA ILE A 107 -0.08 15.46 5.97
C ILE A 107 -0.08 15.49 4.44
N GLU A 108 0.96 16.11 3.86
CA GLU A 108 1.13 16.14 2.41
C GLU A 108 1.20 14.74 1.83
N GLY A 109 0.49 14.51 0.73
CA GLY A 109 0.46 13.21 0.08
C GLY A 109 1.76 12.84 -0.61
N ILE A 110 1.89 11.57 -0.95
CA ILE A 110 3.03 11.05 -1.71
C ILE A 110 2.94 11.55 -3.15
N LYS A 111 4.04 12.10 -3.67
CA LYS A 111 4.09 12.65 -5.02
C LYS A 111 4.26 11.53 -6.04
N LYS A 112 3.58 11.68 -7.19
CA LYS A 112 3.62 10.67 -8.26
C LYS A 112 5.02 10.43 -8.81
N ASN A 113 5.89 11.44 -8.79
CA ASN A 113 7.23 11.33 -9.36
C ASN A 113 8.17 10.38 -8.59
N VAL A 114 7.82 10.00 -7.37
CA VAL A 114 8.59 9.01 -6.60
C VAL A 114 8.02 7.60 -6.71
N VAL A 115 6.95 7.42 -7.48
CA VAL A 115 6.23 6.15 -7.60
C VAL A 115 6.41 5.56 -8.99
N VAL A 116 6.76 4.27 -9.04
CA VAL A 116 6.77 3.48 -10.27
C VAL A 116 5.59 2.52 -10.22
N ASP A 117 4.72 2.59 -11.22
CA ASP A 117 3.62 1.64 -11.35
C ASP A 117 4.13 0.42 -12.12
N SER A 118 4.33 -0.69 -11.42
CA SER A 118 4.85 -1.90 -12.03
C SER A 118 3.87 -2.52 -13.03
N LEU A 119 2.57 -2.27 -12.86
CA LEU A 119 1.56 -2.72 -13.83
C LEU A 119 1.76 -2.03 -15.18
N GLU A 120 1.97 -0.72 -15.18
CA GLU A 120 2.23 0.03 -16.41
C GLU A 120 3.56 -0.40 -17.05
N THR A 121 4.60 -0.57 -16.23
CA THR A 121 5.90 -1.04 -16.71
C THR A 121 5.78 -2.44 -17.33
N ALA A 122 5.04 -3.34 -16.71
CA ALA A 122 4.82 -4.69 -17.21
C ALA A 122 4.08 -4.67 -18.55
N LYS A 123 3.05 -3.84 -18.67
CA LYS A 123 2.30 -3.70 -19.95
C LYS A 123 3.18 -3.19 -21.08
N LEU A 124 4.11 -2.29 -20.78
CA LEU A 124 5.02 -1.75 -21.78
C LEU A 124 6.07 -2.77 -22.23
N LYS A 125 6.62 -3.55 -21.28
CA LYS A 125 7.66 -4.52 -21.55
C LYS A 125 7.16 -5.84 -22.10
N PHE A 126 5.95 -6.24 -21.73
CA PHE A 126 5.39 -7.56 -22.04
C PHE A 126 3.94 -7.43 -22.53
N PRO A 127 3.73 -6.71 -23.63
CA PRO A 127 2.38 -6.57 -24.16
C PRO A 127 1.78 -7.92 -24.55
N GLY A 128 0.55 -8.17 -24.12
CA GLY A 128 -0.14 -9.41 -24.40
C GLY A 128 0.11 -10.55 -23.44
N GLN A 129 0.99 -10.38 -22.45
CA GLN A 129 1.19 -11.39 -21.42
C GLN A 129 0.25 -11.20 -20.24
N SER A 130 -0.10 -12.31 -19.59
CA SER A 130 -0.87 -12.27 -18.37
C SER A 130 -0.04 -11.62 -17.25
N LEU A 131 -0.64 -10.70 -16.50
CA LEU A 131 0.03 -10.06 -15.38
C LEU A 131 0.38 -11.03 -14.26
N SER A 132 -0.35 -12.15 -14.15
CA SER A 132 -0.07 -13.16 -13.13
C SER A 132 1.28 -13.87 -13.35
N LEU A 133 1.86 -13.76 -14.53
CA LEU A 133 3.18 -14.32 -14.84
C LEU A 133 4.32 -13.36 -14.57
N ILE A 134 4.02 -12.11 -14.20
CA ILE A 134 5.03 -11.07 -13.97
C ILE A 134 5.15 -10.84 -12.48
N HIS A 135 6.27 -11.26 -11.92
CA HIS A 135 6.56 -11.07 -10.48
C HIS A 135 7.45 -9.87 -10.27
N ILE A 136 7.04 -9.05 -9.36
CA ILE A 136 7.72 -7.80 -9.04
C ILE A 136 8.11 -7.77 -7.59
#